data_41c983781b0fdd797ab3f4304c38d8d7
#
_entry.id   41c983781b0fdd797ab3f4304c38d8d7
#
_cell.length_a   1.000
_cell.length_b   1.000
_cell.length_c   1.000
_cell.angle_alpha   90.00
_cell.angle_beta   90.00
_cell.angle_gamma   90.00
#
_symmetry.space_group_name_H-M   'P 1'
#
loop_
_entity.id
_entity.type
_entity.pdbx_description
1 polymer ?
#
loop_
_entity_poly.entity_id
_entity_poly.type
_entity_poly.pdbx_seq_one_letter_code
_entity_poly.pdbx_strand_id
1 'polypeptide(L)'
;MANAFNTAYPSVDDLRTKAKSRVPAFAFEYLDGGCNEDVSIKRNTSEIRDVQLQPRYLNNYGQSSTKTKVLGMEFDAPFGIAPVGLQGLMWPNSPAILAKAAHKHNVPFILSTVTT
;
A
#
# COMPACT_ATOMS: atom_id res chain seq x y z
N MET A 1 -22.22 4.13 -0.05
CA MET A 1 -21.69 5.08 -1.05
C MET A 1 -20.70 4.30 -1.92
N ALA A 2 -20.96 4.15 -3.21
CA ALA A 2 -20.03 3.50 -4.12
C ALA A 2 -18.73 4.31 -4.11
N ASN A 3 -17.61 3.70 -3.75
CA ASN A 3 -16.30 4.30 -3.95
C ASN A 3 -16.14 4.49 -5.45
N ALA A 4 -16.16 5.74 -5.90
CA ALA A 4 -15.89 6.04 -7.29
C ALA A 4 -14.46 5.58 -7.58
N PHE A 5 -14.32 4.58 -8.45
CA PHE A 5 -13.03 4.11 -8.93
C PHE A 5 -12.30 5.28 -9.60
N ASN A 6 -11.05 5.51 -9.23
CA ASN A 6 -10.28 6.61 -9.82
C ASN A 6 -9.82 6.20 -11.22
N THR A 7 -10.55 6.63 -12.23
CA THR A 7 -10.24 6.32 -13.63
C THR A 7 -8.97 6.98 -14.16
N ALA A 8 -8.49 8.03 -13.50
CA ALA A 8 -7.25 8.72 -13.90
C ALA A 8 -5.98 7.94 -13.46
N TYR A 9 -6.10 7.11 -12.41
CA TYR A 9 -5.01 6.32 -11.87
C TYR A 9 -5.51 4.92 -11.52
N PRO A 10 -5.79 4.08 -12.53
CA PRO A 10 -6.38 2.76 -12.33
C PRO A 10 -5.43 1.74 -11.69
N SER A 11 -4.12 1.98 -11.76
CA SER A 11 -3.10 1.09 -11.20
C SER A 11 -2.08 1.84 -10.34
N VAL A 12 -1.29 1.07 -9.57
CA VAL A 12 -0.15 1.61 -8.80
C VAL A 12 0.93 2.15 -9.73
N ASP A 13 1.11 1.56 -10.90
CA ASP A 13 2.10 2.02 -11.90
C ASP A 13 1.75 3.40 -12.45
N ASP A 14 0.46 3.72 -12.60
CA ASP A 14 0.01 5.06 -12.97
C ASP A 14 0.34 6.08 -11.87
N LEU A 15 0.12 5.71 -10.61
CA LEU A 15 0.49 6.53 -9.45
C LEU A 15 2.01 6.73 -9.37
N ARG A 16 2.80 5.68 -9.60
CA ARG A 16 4.27 5.73 -9.64
C ARG A 16 4.75 6.71 -10.72
N THR A 17 4.21 6.60 -11.92
CA THR A 17 4.53 7.51 -13.03
C THR A 17 4.19 8.96 -12.67
N LYS A 18 3.05 9.19 -12.05
CA LYS A 18 2.64 10.53 -11.59
C LYS A 18 3.53 11.05 -10.46
N ALA A 19 3.88 10.20 -9.50
CA ALA A 19 4.77 10.56 -8.39
C ALA A 19 6.14 11.02 -8.88
N LYS A 20 6.72 10.33 -9.87
CA LYS A 20 8.02 10.69 -10.48
C LYS A 20 8.07 12.13 -11.00
N SER A 21 6.93 12.69 -11.44
CA SER A 21 6.85 14.08 -11.93
C SER A 21 6.55 15.10 -10.83
N ARG A 22 6.20 14.66 -9.61
CA ARG A 22 5.75 15.55 -8.53
C ARG A 22 6.63 15.56 -7.29
N VAL A 23 7.26 14.43 -7.02
CA VAL A 23 8.15 14.25 -5.87
C VAL A 23 9.58 14.65 -6.28
N PRO A 24 10.36 15.32 -5.42
CA PRO A 24 11.77 15.59 -5.72
C PRO A 24 12.53 14.30 -6.08
N ALA A 25 13.43 14.35 -7.06
CA ALA A 25 14.10 13.17 -7.60
C ALA A 25 14.76 12.30 -6.51
N PHE A 26 15.50 12.91 -5.59
CA PHE A 26 16.15 12.18 -4.50
C PHE A 26 15.16 11.45 -3.57
N ALA A 27 14.00 12.06 -3.30
CA ALA A 27 12.96 11.47 -2.47
C ALA A 27 12.21 10.36 -3.22
N PHE A 28 12.00 10.55 -4.52
CA PHE A 28 11.43 9.52 -5.38
C PHE A 28 12.36 8.30 -5.47
N GLU A 29 13.65 8.50 -5.69
CA GLU A 29 14.64 7.41 -5.74
C GLU A 29 14.74 6.65 -4.42
N TYR A 30 14.65 7.34 -3.28
CA TYR A 30 14.60 6.69 -1.98
C TYR A 30 13.37 5.78 -1.82
N LEU A 31 12.21 6.22 -2.29
CA LEU A 31 10.96 5.46 -2.20
C LEU A 31 10.90 4.30 -3.19
N ASP A 32 11.38 4.52 -4.40
CA ASP A 32 11.25 3.63 -5.56
C ASP A 32 12.41 2.64 -5.70
N GLY A 33 13.56 3.00 -5.17
CA GLY A 33 14.77 2.19 -5.20
C GLY A 33 14.86 1.16 -4.07
N GLY A 34 15.81 0.27 -4.21
CA GLY A 34 16.18 -0.73 -3.21
C GLY A 34 17.63 -0.64 -2.77
N CYS A 35 18.13 -1.73 -2.20
CA CYS A 35 19.53 -1.86 -1.83
C CYS A 35 20.35 -2.45 -2.95
N ASN A 36 21.58 -1.97 -3.10
CA ASN A 36 22.56 -2.47 -4.07
C ASN A 36 22.02 -2.47 -5.51
N GLU A 37 21.93 -3.63 -6.14
CA GLU A 37 21.50 -3.83 -7.52
C GLU A 37 20.00 -4.03 -7.70
N ASP A 38 19.17 -3.65 -6.72
CA ASP A 38 17.71 -3.78 -6.73
C ASP A 38 17.19 -5.22 -6.90
N VAL A 39 18.01 -6.22 -6.57
CA VAL A 39 17.63 -7.64 -6.72
C VAL A 39 16.39 -7.98 -5.92
N SER A 40 16.35 -7.52 -4.67
CA SER A 40 15.22 -7.82 -3.77
C SER A 40 13.90 -7.16 -4.22
N ILE A 41 13.94 -5.97 -4.81
CA ILE A 41 12.73 -5.31 -5.37
C ILE A 41 12.12 -6.17 -6.47
N LYS A 42 12.96 -6.64 -7.40
CA LYS A 42 12.51 -7.48 -8.51
C LYS A 42 11.92 -8.80 -8.00
N ARG A 43 12.58 -9.44 -7.05
CA ARG A 43 12.12 -10.67 -6.43
C ARG A 43 10.81 -10.48 -5.67
N ASN A 44 10.69 -9.47 -4.83
CA ASN A 44 9.46 -9.18 -4.09
C ASN A 44 8.26 -9.03 -5.03
N THR A 45 8.45 -8.34 -6.16
CA THR A 45 7.37 -8.17 -7.14
C THR A 45 7.03 -9.48 -7.87
N SER A 46 8.02 -10.25 -8.31
CA SER A 46 7.79 -11.52 -9.03
C SER A 46 7.16 -12.56 -8.12
N GLU A 47 7.68 -12.74 -6.91
CA GLU A 47 7.19 -13.75 -5.97
C GLU A 47 5.74 -13.48 -5.51
N ILE A 48 5.33 -12.20 -5.36
CA ILE A 48 3.93 -11.88 -5.09
C ILE A 48 3.05 -12.22 -6.30
N ARG A 49 3.53 -12.02 -7.52
CA ARG A 49 2.78 -12.36 -8.74
C ARG A 49 2.66 -13.86 -8.97
N ASP A 50 3.54 -14.66 -8.38
CA ASP A 50 3.47 -16.12 -8.43
C ASP A 50 2.38 -16.68 -7.52
N VAL A 51 1.88 -15.88 -6.56
CA VAL A 51 0.73 -16.25 -5.74
C VAL A 51 -0.56 -16.09 -6.56
N GLN A 52 -1.14 -17.23 -6.94
CA GLN A 52 -2.35 -17.26 -7.76
C GLN A 52 -3.58 -17.55 -6.92
N LEU A 53 -4.67 -16.83 -7.19
CA LEU A 53 -5.96 -17.08 -6.59
C LEU A 53 -6.71 -18.12 -7.42
N GLN A 54 -7.03 -19.27 -6.83
CA GLN A 54 -7.85 -20.28 -7.47
C GLN A 54 -9.33 -19.98 -7.24
N PRO A 55 -10.11 -19.62 -8.27
CA PRO A 55 -11.53 -19.39 -8.10
C PRO A 55 -12.27 -20.71 -7.82
N ARG A 56 -13.26 -20.66 -6.95
CA ARG A 56 -14.18 -21.76 -6.68
C ARG A 56 -15.55 -21.36 -7.20
N TYR A 57 -15.97 -21.94 -8.30
CA TYR A 57 -17.28 -21.67 -8.90
C TYR A 57 -18.40 -22.41 -8.15
N LEU A 58 -19.61 -21.91 -8.26
CA LEU A 58 -20.83 -22.51 -7.70
C LEU A 58 -20.84 -22.60 -6.15
N ASN A 59 -20.06 -21.78 -5.47
CA ASN A 59 -20.13 -21.64 -4.03
C ASN A 59 -21.02 -20.46 -3.63
N ASN A 60 -21.64 -20.57 -2.47
CA ASN A 60 -22.38 -19.45 -1.89
C ASN A 60 -21.41 -18.46 -1.24
N TYR A 61 -21.37 -17.24 -1.74
CA TYR A 61 -20.51 -16.14 -1.25
C TYR A 61 -21.26 -15.14 -0.35
N GLY A 62 -22.50 -15.43 0.04
CA GLY A 62 -23.37 -14.50 0.76
C GLY A 62 -22.84 -14.00 2.11
N GLN A 63 -21.77 -14.61 2.64
CA GLN A 63 -21.13 -14.22 3.91
C GLN A 63 -19.63 -13.98 3.77
N SER A 64 -19.14 -13.71 2.57
CA SER A 64 -17.73 -13.41 2.37
C SER A 64 -17.35 -12.09 3.05
N SER A 65 -16.25 -12.09 3.78
CA SER A 65 -15.74 -10.92 4.50
C SER A 65 -14.23 -10.83 4.37
N THR A 66 -13.71 -9.62 4.27
CA THR A 66 -12.27 -9.33 4.32
C THR A 66 -11.78 -9.03 5.73
N LYS A 67 -12.68 -9.01 6.73
CA LYS A 67 -12.32 -8.74 8.11
C LYS A 67 -11.30 -9.73 8.63
N THR A 68 -10.33 -9.23 9.38
CA THR A 68 -9.24 -10.03 9.92
C THR A 68 -8.84 -9.55 11.31
N LYS A 69 -8.17 -10.42 12.06
CA LYS A 69 -7.63 -10.09 13.37
C LYS A 69 -6.11 -10.10 13.31
N VAL A 70 -5.48 -8.97 13.60
CA VAL A 70 -4.03 -8.81 13.64
C VAL A 70 -3.62 -8.29 15.00
N LEU A 71 -2.72 -8.98 15.69
CA LEU A 71 -2.23 -8.62 17.03
C LEU A 71 -3.36 -8.34 18.05
N GLY A 72 -4.44 -9.10 17.97
CA GLY A 72 -5.60 -8.96 18.88
C GLY A 72 -6.62 -7.88 18.49
N MET A 73 -6.33 -7.05 17.49
CA MET A 73 -7.22 -6.01 16.97
C MET A 73 -7.95 -6.46 15.71
N GLU A 74 -9.20 -6.04 15.54
CA GLU A 74 -10.00 -6.34 14.35
C GLU A 74 -9.87 -5.23 13.32
N PHE A 75 -9.65 -5.64 12.07
CA PHE A 75 -9.52 -4.76 10.91
C PHE A 75 -10.47 -5.19 9.79
N ASP A 76 -10.85 -4.26 8.92
CA ASP A 76 -11.78 -4.52 7.82
C ASP A 76 -11.11 -5.16 6.60
N ALA A 77 -9.77 -5.20 6.57
CA ALA A 77 -9.01 -5.81 5.48
C ALA A 77 -7.70 -6.47 5.99
N PRO A 78 -7.22 -7.54 5.33
CA PRO A 78 -6.00 -8.26 5.71
C PRO A 78 -4.71 -7.59 5.19
N PHE A 79 -4.71 -6.28 5.05
CA PHE A 79 -3.55 -5.49 4.66
C PHE A 79 -3.55 -4.15 5.40
N GLY A 80 -2.41 -3.50 5.45
CA GLY A 80 -2.24 -2.21 6.12
C GLY A 80 -1.19 -1.34 5.43
N ILE A 81 -0.94 -0.18 6.00
CA ILE A 81 0.08 0.74 5.53
C ILE A 81 1.39 0.42 6.26
N ALA A 82 2.40 0.01 5.50
CA ALA A 82 3.72 -0.34 6.00
C ALA A 82 4.50 0.91 6.47
N PRO A 83 5.49 0.73 7.36
CA PRO A 83 6.37 1.83 7.78
C PRO A 83 7.25 2.26 6.61
N VAL A 84 7.26 3.56 6.32
CA VAL A 84 8.14 4.16 5.32
C VAL A 84 8.95 5.26 6.00
N GLY A 85 10.28 5.19 5.91
CA GLY A 85 11.16 6.22 6.44
C GLY A 85 11.05 7.52 5.65
N LEU A 86 11.35 8.64 6.31
CA LEU A 86 11.46 9.96 5.68
C LEU A 86 10.22 10.37 4.85
N GLN A 87 9.03 9.94 5.27
CA GLN A 87 7.78 10.19 4.52
C GLN A 87 7.52 11.66 4.24
N GLY A 88 7.93 12.54 5.15
CA GLY A 88 7.77 13.99 5.01
C GLY A 88 8.55 14.60 3.84
N LEU A 89 9.64 13.94 3.39
CA LEU A 89 10.40 14.36 2.21
C LEU A 89 9.64 14.09 0.91
N MET A 90 8.77 13.09 0.91
CA MET A 90 7.97 12.72 -0.27
C MET A 90 6.75 13.60 -0.40
N TRP A 91 6.08 13.87 0.72
CA TRP A 91 4.93 14.75 0.76
C TRP A 91 4.73 15.35 2.15
N PRO A 92 4.51 16.68 2.28
CA PRO A 92 4.27 17.32 3.57
C PRO A 92 3.12 16.66 4.33
N ASN A 93 3.32 16.39 5.61
CA ASN A 93 2.34 15.75 6.50
C ASN A 93 1.90 14.34 6.06
N SER A 94 2.64 13.65 5.21
CA SER A 94 2.22 12.34 4.69
C SER A 94 1.95 11.31 5.79
N PRO A 95 2.71 11.22 6.90
CA PRO A 95 2.39 10.28 7.98
C PRO A 95 1.01 10.52 8.58
N ALA A 96 0.64 11.77 8.83
CA ALA A 96 -0.67 12.12 9.38
C ALA A 96 -1.81 11.87 8.39
N ILE A 97 -1.57 12.11 7.10
CA ILE A 97 -2.54 11.82 6.03
C ILE A 97 -2.80 10.32 5.95
N LEU A 98 -1.74 9.51 5.93
CA LEU A 98 -1.85 8.05 5.85
C LEU A 98 -2.47 7.45 7.11
N ALA A 99 -2.11 7.94 8.31
CA ALA A 99 -2.72 7.49 9.56
C ALA A 99 -4.23 7.77 9.60
N LYS A 100 -4.65 8.96 9.16
CA LYS A 100 -6.08 9.31 9.05
C LYS A 100 -6.80 8.43 8.03
N ALA A 101 -6.18 8.14 6.91
CA ALA A 101 -6.73 7.25 5.90
C ALA A 101 -6.88 5.82 6.43
N ALA A 102 -5.84 5.29 7.08
CA ALA A 102 -5.87 3.96 7.70
C ALA A 102 -6.97 3.86 8.76
N HIS A 103 -7.06 4.85 9.64
CA HIS A 103 -8.12 4.91 10.66
C HIS A 103 -9.53 4.94 10.03
N LYS A 104 -9.72 5.77 9.01
CA LYS A 104 -11.01 5.87 8.29
C LYS A 104 -11.46 4.55 7.67
N HIS A 105 -10.52 3.76 7.18
CA HIS A 105 -10.78 2.49 6.52
C HIS A 105 -10.58 1.27 7.42
N ASN A 106 -10.34 1.51 8.70
CA ASN A 106 -10.08 0.47 9.71
C ASN A 106 -9.05 -0.57 9.22
N VAL A 107 -7.88 -0.08 8.80
CA VAL A 107 -6.73 -0.91 8.42
C VAL A 107 -5.50 -0.55 9.27
N PRO A 108 -4.56 -1.48 9.49
CA PRO A 108 -3.35 -1.18 10.24
C PRO A 108 -2.53 -0.05 9.61
N PHE A 109 -1.96 0.79 10.47
CA PHE A 109 -0.93 1.76 10.09
C PHE A 109 0.28 1.58 11.00
N ILE A 110 1.45 1.43 10.40
CA ILE A 110 2.71 1.27 11.13
C ILE A 110 3.58 2.49 10.85
N LEU A 111 3.89 3.24 11.91
CA LEU A 111 4.74 4.41 11.81
C LEU A 111 6.22 3.99 11.78
N SER A 112 7.00 4.55 10.86
CA SER A 112 8.45 4.35 10.83
C SER A 112 9.13 5.07 12.00
N THR A 113 10.18 4.47 12.54
CA THR A 113 11.03 5.10 13.58
C THR A 113 11.80 6.32 13.06
N VAL A 114 11.99 6.42 11.74
CA VAL A 114 12.67 7.54 11.07
C VAL A 114 11.72 8.35 10.20
N THR A 115 10.47 8.42 10.60
CA THR A 115 9.49 9.30 9.93
C THR A 115 9.77 10.76 10.29
N THR A 116 9.54 11.67 9.37
CA THR A 116 9.69 13.13 9.52
C THR A 116 8.35 13.82 9.29
#